data_4a0784ad044d693dcd2ad23aba8c8c2e
#
_entry.id   4a0784ad044d693dcd2ad23aba8c8c2e
#
_cell.length_a   1.000
_cell.length_b   1.000
_cell.length_c   1.000
_cell.angle_alpha   90.00
_cell.angle_beta   90.00
_cell.angle_gamma   90.00
#
_symmetry.space_group_name_H-M   'P 1'
#
loop_
_entity.id
_entity.type
_entity.pdbx_description
1 polymer ?
#
loop_
_entity_poly.entity_id
_entity_poly.type
_entity_poly.pdbx_seq_one_letter_code
_entity_poly.pdbx_strand_id
1 'polypeptide(L)'
;MKKIALVSLISFMLSPVYAIDGPQLLKLVDRNLNPESYESYRKLINIEPNGREKEFVLFTMKKGKDRVAALFLSPASDKGRSTLRLEDNMWLYIPNVGKPVRITSLQSVVGGVFNNADILRLDYAEEYDVSKVEDLNKEYLLHLKAKSNSVAYDQLKMWVDKGKKLPSKIECLTQTSMLIKTIHFKKVKDFGSGIIRPSVIETDSPLHKGYKSVMIFAGIKQRQFKDEVFTLTFMPNLESLR
;
A
#
# COMPACT_ATOMS: atom_id res chain seq x y z
N MET A 1 -57.23 -18.92 -49.94
CA MET A 1 -56.53 -17.78 -49.31
C MET A 1 -55.61 -18.37 -48.24
N LYS A 2 -54.30 -18.53 -48.47
CA LYS A 2 -53.32 -19.08 -47.53
C LYS A 2 -52.71 -17.92 -46.74
N LYS A 3 -52.86 -17.92 -45.42
CA LYS A 3 -52.25 -16.97 -44.52
C LYS A 3 -50.83 -17.42 -44.21
N ILE A 4 -49.80 -16.63 -44.64
CA ILE A 4 -48.41 -16.84 -44.30
C ILE A 4 -48.16 -16.14 -42.95
N ALA A 5 -47.81 -16.91 -41.92
CA ALA A 5 -47.38 -16.38 -40.64
C ALA A 5 -45.88 -16.05 -40.70
N LEU A 6 -45.58 -14.79 -40.55
CA LEU A 6 -44.20 -14.28 -40.45
C LEU A 6 -43.66 -14.51 -39.05
N VAL A 7 -42.77 -15.48 -38.84
CA VAL A 7 -42.10 -15.69 -37.56
C VAL A 7 -40.91 -14.78 -37.51
N SER A 8 -40.96 -13.72 -36.71
CA SER A 8 -39.82 -12.81 -36.45
C SER A 8 -38.84 -13.46 -35.47
N LEU A 9 -37.68 -13.82 -35.97
CA LEU A 9 -36.57 -14.38 -35.17
C LEU A 9 -35.85 -13.21 -34.49
N ILE A 10 -36.12 -12.98 -33.19
CA ILE A 10 -35.37 -12.00 -32.38
C ILE A 10 -34.05 -12.65 -32.00
N SER A 11 -32.98 -12.27 -32.70
CA SER A 11 -31.61 -12.67 -32.35
C SER A 11 -31.15 -11.87 -31.13
N PHE A 12 -31.06 -12.51 -29.98
CA PHE A 12 -30.47 -11.94 -28.77
C PHE A 12 -28.94 -11.91 -29.01
N MET A 13 -28.38 -10.73 -29.34
CA MET A 13 -26.95 -10.51 -29.32
C MET A 13 -26.48 -10.50 -27.84
N LEU A 14 -25.97 -11.63 -27.38
CA LEU A 14 -25.19 -11.72 -26.16
C LEU A 14 -23.87 -10.95 -26.38
N SER A 15 -23.80 -9.72 -25.89
CA SER A 15 -22.53 -9.01 -25.83
C SER A 15 -21.56 -9.81 -24.95
N PRO A 16 -20.33 -10.09 -25.40
CA PRO A 16 -19.37 -10.78 -24.57
C PRO A 16 -19.09 -9.92 -23.32
N VAL A 17 -19.41 -10.43 -22.16
CA VAL A 17 -18.97 -9.87 -20.89
C VAL A 17 -17.47 -10.12 -20.82
N TYR A 18 -16.68 -9.12 -21.16
CA TYR A 18 -15.24 -9.19 -20.96
C TYR A 18 -14.99 -9.31 -19.47
N ALA A 19 -14.51 -10.46 -19.05
CA ALA A 19 -14.02 -10.66 -17.69
C ALA A 19 -12.89 -9.67 -17.43
N ILE A 20 -12.96 -8.92 -16.31
CA ILE A 20 -11.92 -7.97 -15.95
C ILE A 20 -10.65 -8.73 -15.66
N ASP A 21 -9.57 -8.34 -16.32
CA ASP A 21 -8.23 -8.86 -16.05
C ASP A 21 -7.76 -8.35 -14.67
N GLY A 22 -7.88 -9.21 -13.66
CA GLY A 22 -7.53 -8.90 -12.28
C GLY A 22 -6.07 -8.48 -12.11
N PRO A 23 -5.08 -9.20 -12.66
CA PRO A 23 -3.68 -8.80 -12.66
C PRO A 23 -3.43 -7.42 -13.28
N GLN A 24 -4.06 -7.09 -14.40
CA GLN A 24 -3.94 -5.76 -15.01
C GLN A 24 -4.59 -4.68 -14.13
N LEU A 25 -5.75 -4.97 -13.53
CA LEU A 25 -6.40 -4.04 -12.61
C LEU A 25 -5.52 -3.76 -11.39
N LEU A 26 -4.89 -4.79 -10.81
CA LEU A 26 -3.98 -4.62 -9.65
C LEU A 26 -2.77 -3.74 -10.01
N LYS A 27 -2.14 -3.95 -11.16
CA LYS A 27 -1.05 -3.09 -11.65
C LYS A 27 -1.51 -1.65 -11.88
N LEU A 28 -2.74 -1.45 -12.34
CA LEU A 28 -3.30 -0.10 -12.50
C LEU A 28 -3.53 0.58 -11.16
N VAL A 29 -4.01 -0.16 -10.15
CA VAL A 29 -4.13 0.33 -8.77
C VAL A 29 -2.77 0.79 -8.24
N ASP A 30 -1.71 0.00 -8.43
CA ASP A 30 -0.36 0.35 -7.99
C ASP A 30 0.15 1.64 -8.65
N ARG A 31 -0.02 1.78 -9.96
CA ARG A 31 0.37 2.99 -10.71
C ARG A 31 -0.38 4.24 -10.25
N ASN A 32 -1.69 4.09 -9.92
CA ASN A 32 -2.50 5.20 -9.43
C ASN A 32 -2.18 5.55 -7.97
N LEU A 33 -1.69 4.58 -7.19
CA LEU A 33 -1.25 4.84 -5.82
C LEU A 33 0.11 5.52 -5.77
N ASN A 34 1.07 5.09 -6.59
CA ASN A 34 2.44 5.60 -6.50
C ASN A 34 3.11 5.66 -7.88
N PRO A 35 3.87 6.75 -8.17
CA PRO A 35 4.83 6.73 -9.27
C PRO A 35 5.85 5.61 -9.08
N GLU A 36 6.50 5.20 -10.16
CA GLU A 36 7.55 4.18 -10.14
C GLU A 36 8.73 4.59 -9.25
N SER A 37 9.13 5.87 -9.32
CA SER A 37 10.18 6.43 -8.49
C SER A 37 9.72 7.79 -7.94
N TYR A 38 9.76 7.94 -6.61
CA TYR A 38 9.23 9.14 -5.96
C TYR A 38 9.83 9.36 -4.57
N GLU A 39 9.72 10.60 -4.10
CA GLU A 39 9.86 10.98 -2.70
C GLU A 39 8.50 11.37 -2.10
N SER A 40 8.36 11.18 -0.80
CA SER A 40 7.18 11.66 -0.08
C SER A 40 7.48 12.04 1.36
N TYR A 41 6.75 13.05 1.87
CA TYR A 41 6.70 13.37 3.28
C TYR A 41 5.41 12.79 3.87
N ARG A 42 5.54 12.07 4.99
CA ARG A 42 4.41 11.41 5.65
C ARG A 42 4.41 11.75 7.13
N LYS A 43 3.23 12.01 7.67
CA LYS A 43 2.98 12.04 9.12
C LYS A 43 2.30 10.74 9.51
N LEU A 44 2.84 10.06 10.50
CA LEU A 44 2.26 8.85 11.07
C LEU A 44 1.82 9.17 12.48
N ILE A 45 0.56 8.84 12.82
CA ILE A 45 -0.04 9.08 14.14
C ILE A 45 -0.51 7.73 14.67
N ASN A 46 0.01 7.32 15.81
CA ASN A 46 -0.48 6.17 16.56
C ASN A 46 -1.35 6.67 17.71
N ILE A 47 -2.58 6.18 17.78
CA ILE A 47 -3.59 6.57 18.77
C ILE A 47 -3.84 5.36 19.67
N GLU A 48 -3.59 5.53 20.97
CA GLU A 48 -3.82 4.52 22.01
C GLU A 48 -5.29 4.54 22.48
N PRO A 49 -5.78 3.46 23.12
CA PRO A 49 -7.17 3.41 23.61
C PRO A 49 -7.56 4.53 24.58
N ASN A 50 -6.58 5.08 25.31
CA ASN A 50 -6.76 6.21 26.23
C ASN A 50 -6.75 7.58 25.54
N GLY A 51 -6.64 7.61 24.18
CA GLY A 51 -6.57 8.83 23.41
C GLY A 51 -5.17 9.44 23.29
N ARG A 52 -4.13 8.85 23.91
CA ARG A 52 -2.76 9.33 23.77
C ARG A 52 -2.27 9.11 22.33
N GLU A 53 -1.66 10.15 21.78
CA GLU A 53 -1.11 10.12 20.43
C GLU A 53 0.41 10.14 20.44
N LYS A 54 1.01 9.37 19.54
CA LYS A 54 2.43 9.41 19.22
C LYS A 54 2.60 9.69 17.74
N GLU A 55 3.30 10.76 17.41
CA GLU A 55 3.47 11.22 16.04
C GLU A 55 4.91 11.01 15.55
N PHE A 56 5.03 10.65 14.27
CA PHE A 56 6.29 10.57 13.55
C PHE A 56 6.17 11.32 12.23
N VAL A 57 7.24 11.97 11.81
CA VAL A 57 7.37 12.51 10.45
C VAL A 57 8.46 11.74 9.74
N LEU A 58 8.14 11.26 8.54
CA LEU A 58 9.03 10.47 7.71
C LEU A 58 9.23 11.12 6.34
N PHE A 59 10.47 11.10 5.88
CA PHE A 59 10.84 11.28 4.48
C PHE A 59 11.05 9.91 3.86
N THR A 60 10.29 9.59 2.81
CA THR A 60 10.29 8.25 2.19
C THR A 60 10.68 8.37 0.73
N MET A 61 11.50 7.45 0.27
CA MET A 61 12.00 7.33 -1.10
C MET A 61 11.66 5.95 -1.63
N LYS A 62 11.19 5.87 -2.86
CA LYS A 62 10.94 4.60 -3.59
C LYS A 62 11.64 4.67 -4.95
N LYS A 63 12.22 3.58 -5.38
CA LYS A 63 12.75 3.40 -6.73
C LYS A 63 12.36 2.02 -7.27
N GLY A 64 11.73 2.02 -8.43
CA GLY A 64 11.28 0.79 -9.07
C GLY A 64 10.30 0.01 -8.20
N LYS A 65 10.34 -1.30 -8.32
CA LYS A 65 9.37 -2.22 -7.73
C LYS A 65 9.79 -2.74 -6.35
N ASP A 66 11.07 -2.70 -6.05
CA ASP A 66 11.75 -3.50 -5.03
C ASP A 66 12.50 -2.71 -3.96
N ARG A 67 12.55 -1.37 -4.05
CA ARG A 67 13.41 -0.53 -3.20
C ARG A 67 12.64 0.60 -2.56
N VAL A 68 12.60 0.60 -1.23
CA VAL A 68 11.99 1.68 -0.43
C VAL A 68 12.89 1.99 0.76
N ALA A 69 13.15 3.28 0.98
CA ALA A 69 13.82 3.76 2.19
C ALA A 69 12.94 4.81 2.89
N ALA A 70 12.99 4.86 4.21
CA ALA A 70 12.34 5.89 5.00
C ALA A 70 13.28 6.40 6.09
N LEU A 71 13.36 7.72 6.18
CA LEU A 71 14.12 8.45 7.20
C LEU A 71 13.15 9.10 8.18
N PHE A 72 13.38 8.92 9.47
CA PHE A 72 12.64 9.57 10.53
C PHE A 72 13.15 10.97 10.76
N LEU A 73 12.27 11.96 10.67
CA LEU A 73 12.56 13.38 10.86
C LEU A 73 12.13 13.87 12.25
N SER A 74 11.10 13.24 12.83
CA SER A 74 10.48 13.58 14.10
C SER A 74 9.85 12.33 14.72
N PRO A 75 9.74 12.23 16.05
CA PRO A 75 10.22 13.17 17.08
C PRO A 75 11.78 13.17 17.20
N ALA A 76 12.32 14.05 18.05
CA ALA A 76 13.79 14.18 18.24
C ALA A 76 14.44 12.86 18.68
N SER A 77 13.76 12.05 19.50
CA SER A 77 14.22 10.72 19.94
C SER A 77 14.43 9.73 18.79
N ASP A 78 13.71 9.92 17.67
CA ASP A 78 13.73 9.01 16.54
C ASP A 78 14.43 9.62 15.31
N LYS A 79 14.80 10.91 15.38
CA LYS A 79 15.46 11.62 14.27
C LYS A 79 16.75 10.92 13.83
N GLY A 80 16.91 10.77 12.53
CA GLY A 80 18.07 10.10 11.91
C GLY A 80 17.95 8.57 11.86
N ARG A 81 16.97 7.95 12.55
CA ARG A 81 16.64 6.55 12.29
C ARG A 81 16.23 6.39 10.85
N SER A 82 16.62 5.29 10.24
CA SER A 82 16.16 4.97 8.89
C SER A 82 15.82 3.50 8.72
N THR A 83 14.91 3.23 7.81
CA THR A 83 14.56 1.86 7.41
C THR A 83 14.80 1.72 5.92
N LEU A 84 15.23 0.54 5.51
CA LEU A 84 15.46 0.18 4.12
C LEU A 84 14.77 -1.15 3.83
N ARG A 85 14.09 -1.23 2.71
CA ARG A 85 13.58 -2.48 2.12
C ARG A 85 14.21 -2.67 0.75
N LEU A 86 14.77 -3.87 0.53
CA LEU A 86 15.23 -4.38 -0.75
C LEU A 86 14.55 -5.73 -0.97
N GLU A 87 13.63 -5.78 -1.91
CA GLU A 87 12.80 -6.98 -2.14
C GLU A 87 12.11 -7.44 -0.83
N ASP A 88 12.40 -8.65 -0.36
CA ASP A 88 11.85 -9.23 0.87
C ASP A 88 12.64 -8.86 2.13
N ASN A 89 13.77 -8.20 1.98
CA ASN A 89 14.67 -7.92 3.08
C ASN A 89 14.49 -6.50 3.62
N MET A 90 14.42 -6.39 4.95
CA MET A 90 14.26 -5.10 5.62
C MET A 90 15.31 -4.88 6.70
N TRP A 91 15.77 -3.63 6.82
CA TRP A 91 16.75 -3.23 7.82
C TRP A 91 16.33 -1.93 8.51
N LEU A 92 16.78 -1.81 9.75
CA LEU A 92 16.67 -0.60 10.58
C LEU A 92 18.07 -0.12 10.91
N TYR A 93 18.33 1.14 10.67
CA TYR A 93 19.50 1.86 11.16
C TYR A 93 19.09 2.82 12.28
N ILE A 94 19.85 2.78 13.38
CA ILE A 94 19.70 3.70 14.51
C ILE A 94 21.07 4.38 14.69
N PRO A 95 21.15 5.73 14.66
CA PRO A 95 22.44 6.46 14.70
C PRO A 95 23.36 6.02 15.83
N ASN A 96 22.83 5.87 17.05
CA ASN A 96 23.62 5.50 18.24
C ASN A 96 24.07 4.03 18.25
N VAL A 97 23.52 3.18 17.39
CA VAL A 97 23.93 1.78 17.22
C VAL A 97 25.00 1.65 16.14
N GLY A 98 24.99 2.57 15.17
CA GLY A 98 26.03 2.74 14.15
C GLY A 98 26.02 1.69 13.02
N LYS A 99 25.18 0.66 13.09
CA LYS A 99 25.07 -0.38 12.06
C LYS A 99 23.62 -0.77 11.80
N PRO A 100 23.24 -1.10 10.52
CA PRO A 100 21.93 -1.62 10.22
C PRO A 100 21.69 -2.99 10.86
N VAL A 101 20.48 -3.19 11.42
CA VAL A 101 20.02 -4.49 11.93
C VAL A 101 18.85 -4.97 11.11
N ARG A 102 18.76 -6.28 10.89
CA ARG A 102 17.65 -6.89 10.13
C ARG A 102 16.36 -6.83 10.93
N ILE A 103 15.27 -6.50 10.26
CA ILE A 103 13.92 -6.46 10.82
C ILE A 103 12.97 -7.28 9.94
N THR A 104 11.79 -7.62 10.47
CA THR A 104 10.77 -8.38 9.72
C THR A 104 9.64 -7.48 9.25
N SER A 105 8.90 -7.96 8.24
CA SER A 105 7.75 -7.26 7.66
C SER A 105 6.64 -6.99 8.68
N LEU A 106 6.36 -7.95 9.57
CA LEU A 106 5.31 -7.86 10.58
C LEU A 106 5.67 -7.03 11.81
N GLN A 107 6.98 -6.83 12.10
CA GLN A 107 7.39 -5.95 13.19
C GLN A 107 6.99 -4.50 12.93
N SER A 108 6.82 -3.72 13.98
CA SER A 108 6.62 -2.28 13.91
C SER A 108 7.75 -1.55 14.62
N VAL A 109 8.51 -0.73 13.90
CA VAL A 109 9.55 0.13 14.47
C VAL A 109 8.99 1.42 15.07
N VAL A 110 7.71 1.71 14.83
CA VAL A 110 7.02 2.91 15.32
C VAL A 110 5.99 2.61 16.39
N GLY A 111 5.67 1.34 16.64
CA GLY A 111 4.51 0.92 17.40
C GLY A 111 3.20 1.14 16.66
N GLY A 112 2.05 0.98 17.34
CA GLY A 112 0.72 1.14 16.74
C GLY A 112 0.33 -0.04 15.85
N VAL A 113 -0.61 0.21 14.92
CA VAL A 113 -1.21 -0.83 14.06
C VAL A 113 -0.47 -1.00 12.73
N PHE A 114 0.26 0.03 12.24
CA PHE A 114 1.12 -0.12 11.07
C PHE A 114 2.38 -0.92 11.39
N ASN A 115 2.70 -1.88 10.54
CA ASN A 115 3.96 -2.62 10.59
C ASN A 115 4.94 -2.11 9.51
N ASN A 116 6.14 -2.74 9.45
CA ASN A 116 7.18 -2.35 8.51
C ASN A 116 6.73 -2.50 7.05
N ALA A 117 5.97 -3.57 6.71
CA ALA A 117 5.45 -3.77 5.37
C ALA A 117 4.45 -2.68 4.95
N ASP A 118 3.69 -2.10 5.87
CA ASP A 118 2.78 -0.99 5.55
C ASP A 118 3.54 0.31 5.28
N ILE A 119 4.62 0.55 6.04
CA ILE A 119 5.45 1.76 5.93
C ILE A 119 6.36 1.69 4.70
N LEU A 120 7.00 0.53 4.47
CA LEU A 120 7.92 0.27 3.37
C LEU A 120 7.23 -0.54 2.25
N ARG A 121 6.03 -0.13 1.89
CA ARG A 121 5.21 -0.86 0.92
C ARG A 121 5.85 -0.85 -0.47
N LEU A 122 5.95 -2.05 -1.05
CA LEU A 122 6.14 -2.26 -2.48
C LEU A 122 4.78 -2.20 -3.21
N ASP A 123 4.79 -2.41 -4.52
CA ASP A 123 3.57 -2.53 -5.28
C ASP A 123 2.84 -3.84 -4.91
N TYR A 124 1.52 -3.83 -4.84
CA TYR A 124 0.74 -5.02 -4.51
C TYR A 124 0.95 -6.15 -5.52
N ALA A 125 1.09 -5.81 -6.80
CA ALA A 125 1.35 -6.78 -7.87
C ALA A 125 2.71 -7.47 -7.75
N GLU A 126 3.68 -6.92 -7.00
CA GLU A 126 4.94 -7.60 -6.72
C GLU A 126 4.78 -8.65 -5.61
N GLU A 127 3.93 -8.39 -4.61
CA GLU A 127 3.76 -9.25 -3.43
C GLU A 127 2.59 -10.24 -3.56
N TYR A 128 1.59 -9.96 -4.42
CA TYR A 128 0.34 -10.72 -4.47
C TYR A 128 -0.07 -11.12 -5.88
N ASP A 129 -0.70 -12.30 -5.99
CA ASP A 129 -1.46 -12.74 -7.16
C ASP A 129 -2.96 -12.52 -6.95
N VAL A 130 -3.67 -12.15 -8.00
CA VAL A 130 -5.13 -12.03 -7.98
C VAL A 130 -5.74 -13.41 -8.17
N SER A 131 -6.39 -13.94 -7.14
CA SER A 131 -7.05 -15.25 -7.17
C SER A 131 -8.51 -15.19 -7.64
N LYS A 132 -9.20 -14.06 -7.40
CA LYS A 132 -10.59 -13.83 -7.81
C LYS A 132 -10.86 -12.35 -7.93
N VAL A 133 -11.74 -11.97 -8.87
CA VAL A 133 -12.34 -10.62 -8.96
C VAL A 133 -13.84 -10.76 -8.89
N GLU A 134 -14.48 -9.98 -8.02
CA GLU A 134 -15.92 -9.84 -7.95
C GLU A 134 -16.32 -8.46 -8.44
N ASP A 135 -17.29 -8.41 -9.34
CA ASP A 135 -17.85 -7.16 -9.85
C ASP A 135 -19.00 -6.71 -8.93
N LEU A 136 -18.72 -5.70 -8.11
CA LEU A 136 -19.73 -5.06 -7.26
C LEU A 136 -20.26 -3.80 -7.97
N ASN A 137 -21.35 -3.23 -7.47
CA ASN A 137 -22.01 -2.09 -8.15
C ASN A 137 -21.03 -0.95 -8.50
N LYS A 138 -20.32 -0.39 -7.49
CA LYS A 138 -19.42 0.77 -7.65
C LYS A 138 -17.93 0.40 -7.54
N GLU A 139 -17.62 -0.79 -7.12
CA GLU A 139 -16.26 -1.26 -6.84
C GLU A 139 -16.03 -2.64 -7.44
N TYR A 140 -14.76 -2.98 -7.60
CA TYR A 140 -14.30 -4.37 -7.74
C TYR A 140 -13.79 -4.86 -6.40
N LEU A 141 -14.09 -6.11 -6.05
CA LEU A 141 -13.45 -6.78 -4.93
C LEU A 141 -12.41 -7.75 -5.47
N LEU A 142 -11.14 -7.45 -5.23
CA LEU A 142 -10.03 -8.32 -5.56
C LEU A 142 -9.69 -9.19 -4.35
N HIS A 143 -9.63 -10.51 -4.57
CA HIS A 143 -9.06 -11.46 -3.63
C HIS A 143 -7.61 -11.71 -4.04
N LEU A 144 -6.68 -11.37 -3.15
CA LEU A 144 -5.26 -11.44 -3.40
C LEU A 144 -4.64 -12.50 -2.50
N LYS A 145 -3.71 -13.28 -3.04
CA LYS A 145 -2.94 -14.30 -2.31
C LYS A 145 -1.46 -13.95 -2.36
N ALA A 146 -0.78 -14.02 -1.22
CA ALA A 146 0.66 -13.78 -1.13
C ALA A 146 1.44 -14.74 -2.03
N LYS A 147 2.45 -14.22 -2.74
CA LYS A 147 3.33 -14.99 -3.62
C LYS A 147 4.37 -15.78 -2.84
N SER A 148 4.69 -15.34 -1.62
CA SER A 148 5.69 -16.00 -0.78
C SER A 148 5.36 -15.85 0.71
N ASN A 149 6.01 -16.63 1.56
CA ASN A 149 5.86 -16.57 3.01
C ASN A 149 6.59 -15.37 3.66
N SER A 150 7.35 -14.59 2.89
CA SER A 150 8.00 -13.34 3.35
C SER A 150 7.03 -12.15 3.36
N VAL A 151 5.92 -12.25 2.61
CA VAL A 151 4.87 -11.23 2.56
C VAL A 151 4.14 -11.17 3.91
N ALA A 152 3.82 -9.96 4.35
CA ALA A 152 3.29 -9.73 5.71
C ALA A 152 1.90 -10.34 5.96
N TYR A 153 1.08 -10.48 4.94
CA TYR A 153 -0.29 -11.01 5.05
C TYR A 153 -0.49 -12.09 4.00
N ASP A 154 -1.04 -13.25 4.39
CA ASP A 154 -1.25 -14.38 3.47
C ASP A 154 -2.29 -14.05 2.39
N GLN A 155 -3.31 -13.27 2.76
CA GLN A 155 -4.39 -12.90 1.85
C GLN A 155 -4.81 -11.44 2.07
N LEU A 156 -5.27 -10.79 0.99
CA LEU A 156 -5.93 -9.50 1.06
C LEU A 156 -7.28 -9.56 0.35
N LYS A 157 -8.25 -8.83 0.90
CA LYS A 157 -9.46 -8.42 0.17
C LYS A 157 -9.36 -6.93 -0.09
N MET A 158 -9.32 -6.52 -1.35
CA MET A 158 -9.13 -5.13 -1.76
C MET A 158 -10.36 -4.65 -2.53
N TRP A 159 -11.03 -3.63 -2.00
CA TRP A 159 -12.12 -2.93 -2.69
C TRP A 159 -11.53 -1.79 -3.51
N VAL A 160 -11.82 -1.78 -4.81
CA VAL A 160 -11.27 -0.84 -5.79
C VAL A 160 -12.39 -0.08 -6.46
N ASP A 161 -12.42 1.24 -6.31
CA ASP A 161 -13.37 2.13 -7.00
C ASP A 161 -13.26 1.97 -8.52
N LYS A 162 -14.41 1.73 -9.20
CA LYS A 162 -14.44 1.46 -10.64
C LYS A 162 -14.04 2.67 -11.49
N GLY A 163 -14.33 3.87 -11.03
CA GLY A 163 -14.01 5.10 -11.77
C GLY A 163 -12.55 5.49 -11.63
N LYS A 164 -12.06 5.54 -10.40
CA LYS A 164 -10.72 6.04 -10.07
C LYS A 164 -9.63 4.98 -10.13
N LYS A 165 -9.99 3.68 -10.07
CA LYS A 165 -9.05 2.56 -9.93
C LYS A 165 -8.10 2.76 -8.74
N LEU A 166 -8.67 3.26 -7.62
CA LEU A 166 -8.00 3.44 -6.34
C LEU A 166 -8.66 2.55 -5.30
N PRO A 167 -7.91 2.01 -4.33
CA PRO A 167 -8.50 1.25 -3.26
C PRO A 167 -9.29 2.18 -2.31
N SER A 168 -10.42 1.71 -1.83
CA SER A 168 -11.19 2.35 -0.75
C SER A 168 -10.92 1.67 0.59
N LYS A 169 -10.77 0.33 0.57
CA LYS A 169 -10.54 -0.51 1.75
C LYS A 169 -9.71 -1.73 1.39
N ILE A 170 -8.89 -2.19 2.34
CA ILE A 170 -8.21 -3.49 2.29
C ILE A 170 -8.39 -4.18 3.63
N GLU A 171 -8.79 -5.44 3.61
CA GLU A 171 -8.74 -6.35 4.75
C GLU A 171 -7.51 -7.25 4.60
N CYS A 172 -6.67 -7.26 5.64
CA CYS A 172 -5.46 -8.09 5.72
C CYS A 172 -5.78 -9.34 6.53
N LEU A 173 -5.55 -10.51 5.97
CA LEU A 173 -6.01 -11.79 6.49
C LEU A 173 -4.86 -12.79 6.63
N THR A 174 -5.02 -13.72 7.57
CA THR A 174 -4.18 -14.93 7.66
C THR A 174 -4.55 -15.94 6.59
N GLN A 175 -3.77 -17.02 6.47
CA GLN A 175 -4.06 -18.16 5.59
C GLN A 175 -5.44 -18.79 5.88
N THR A 176 -5.89 -18.80 7.14
CA THR A 176 -7.21 -19.29 7.55
C THR A 176 -8.30 -18.24 7.46
N SER A 177 -8.05 -17.12 6.77
CA SER A 177 -8.99 -16.00 6.57
C SER A 177 -9.38 -15.26 7.86
N MET A 178 -8.58 -15.35 8.92
CA MET A 178 -8.78 -14.54 10.12
C MET A 178 -8.34 -13.10 9.86
N LEU A 179 -9.18 -12.12 10.23
CA LEU A 179 -8.88 -10.70 10.04
C LEU A 179 -7.77 -10.24 11.01
N ILE A 180 -6.67 -9.74 10.44
CA ILE A 180 -5.54 -9.16 11.18
C ILE A 180 -5.79 -7.66 11.39
N LYS A 181 -6.11 -6.94 10.32
CA LYS A 181 -6.41 -5.50 10.33
C LYS A 181 -7.22 -5.08 9.12
N THR A 182 -7.82 -3.90 9.20
CA THR A 182 -8.45 -3.20 8.09
C THR A 182 -7.70 -1.91 7.79
N ILE A 183 -7.48 -1.62 6.50
CA ILE A 183 -6.84 -0.40 6.02
C ILE A 183 -7.89 0.37 5.19
N HIS A 184 -8.14 1.63 5.55
CA HIS A 184 -9.07 2.53 4.87
C HIS A 184 -8.31 3.62 4.13
N PHE A 185 -8.64 3.85 2.87
CA PHE A 185 -8.05 4.88 2.01
C PHE A 185 -9.04 6.04 1.88
N LYS A 186 -8.63 7.22 2.33
CA LYS A 186 -9.51 8.39 2.46
C LYS A 186 -8.89 9.63 1.84
N LYS A 187 -9.74 10.63 1.59
CA LYS A 187 -9.34 11.99 1.16
C LYS A 187 -8.46 11.95 -0.08
N VAL A 188 -9.04 11.54 -1.22
CA VAL A 188 -8.34 11.63 -2.52
C VAL A 188 -7.95 13.08 -2.76
N LYS A 189 -6.66 13.30 -3.06
CA LYS A 189 -6.03 14.60 -3.27
C LYS A 189 -5.17 14.55 -4.53
N ASP A 190 -5.14 15.65 -5.24
CA ASP A 190 -4.17 15.92 -6.31
C ASP A 190 -2.89 16.50 -5.69
N PHE A 191 -1.77 15.81 -5.88
CA PHE A 191 -0.44 16.24 -5.45
C PHE A 191 0.35 16.95 -6.55
N GLY A 192 -0.28 17.15 -7.72
CA GLY A 192 0.35 17.67 -8.93
C GLY A 192 1.01 16.57 -9.79
N SER A 193 1.40 16.96 -11.00
CA SER A 193 2.07 16.06 -11.97
C SER A 193 1.30 14.75 -12.26
N GLY A 194 -0.05 14.79 -12.18
CA GLY A 194 -0.91 13.63 -12.41
C GLY A 194 -0.98 12.64 -11.23
N ILE A 195 -0.43 12.97 -10.07
CA ILE A 195 -0.48 12.10 -8.89
C ILE A 195 -1.76 12.38 -8.09
N ILE A 196 -2.83 11.65 -8.40
CA ILE A 196 -4.14 11.76 -7.74
C ILE A 196 -4.39 10.48 -6.95
N ARG A 197 -4.33 10.55 -5.61
CA ARG A 197 -4.44 9.39 -4.74
C ARG A 197 -4.98 9.73 -3.35
N PRO A 198 -5.34 8.71 -2.53
CA PRO A 198 -5.68 8.93 -1.12
C PRO A 198 -4.53 9.60 -0.37
N SER A 199 -4.84 10.68 0.34
CA SER A 199 -3.87 11.42 1.18
C SER A 199 -3.88 10.96 2.63
N VAL A 200 -4.90 10.22 3.05
CA VAL A 200 -5.04 9.68 4.40
C VAL A 200 -5.27 8.18 4.32
N ILE A 201 -4.48 7.42 5.07
CA ILE A 201 -4.64 5.98 5.27
C ILE A 201 -4.84 5.75 6.75
N GLU A 202 -5.96 5.13 7.12
CA GLU A 202 -6.26 4.77 8.51
C GLU A 202 -6.28 3.26 8.65
N THR A 203 -5.82 2.75 9.78
CA THR A 203 -5.89 1.31 10.06
C THR A 203 -6.29 1.06 11.50
N ASP A 204 -7.11 0.04 11.68
CA ASP A 204 -7.47 -0.56 12.96
C ASP A 204 -7.29 -2.08 12.89
N SER A 205 -7.30 -2.72 14.06
CA SER A 205 -7.11 -4.16 14.15
C SER A 205 -7.96 -4.75 15.27
N PRO A 206 -8.68 -5.86 15.02
CA PRO A 206 -9.36 -6.58 16.09
C PRO A 206 -8.39 -7.21 17.11
N LEU A 207 -7.12 -7.41 16.70
CA LEU A 207 -6.04 -7.93 17.57
C LEU A 207 -5.50 -6.86 18.53
N HIS A 208 -5.70 -5.58 18.21
CA HIS A 208 -5.27 -4.41 19.00
C HIS A 208 -6.46 -3.49 19.27
N LYS A 209 -7.41 -3.98 20.11
CA LYS A 209 -8.66 -3.25 20.40
C LYS A 209 -8.40 -1.84 20.91
N GLY A 210 -9.04 -0.86 20.27
CA GLY A 210 -8.96 0.55 20.63
C GLY A 210 -7.73 1.29 20.10
N TYR A 211 -6.71 0.58 19.57
CA TYR A 211 -5.60 1.22 18.87
C TYR A 211 -5.98 1.56 17.44
N LYS A 212 -5.55 2.73 16.99
CA LYS A 212 -5.66 3.17 15.58
C LYS A 212 -4.33 3.75 15.14
N SER A 213 -4.06 3.67 13.85
CA SER A 213 -2.93 4.38 13.26
C SER A 213 -3.39 5.11 12.00
N VAL A 214 -2.88 6.33 11.81
CA VAL A 214 -3.21 7.19 10.68
C VAL A 214 -1.92 7.60 9.99
N MET A 215 -1.85 7.43 8.68
CA MET A 215 -0.76 7.92 7.84
C MET A 215 -1.30 9.02 6.92
N ILE A 216 -0.68 10.20 6.98
CA ILE A 216 -1.05 11.36 6.19
C ILE A 216 0.10 11.68 5.24
N PHE A 217 -0.18 11.72 3.94
CA PHE A 217 0.77 12.15 2.92
C PHE A 217 0.69 13.67 2.80
N ALA A 218 1.78 14.35 3.16
CA ALA A 218 1.90 15.81 3.06
C ALA A 218 2.32 16.27 1.65
N GLY A 219 3.25 15.53 1.03
CA GLY A 219 3.73 15.79 -0.32
C GLY A 219 4.26 14.51 -0.97
N ILE A 220 4.06 14.41 -2.29
CA ILE A 220 4.62 13.34 -3.12
C ILE A 220 5.12 14.00 -4.40
N LYS A 221 6.35 13.65 -4.81
CA LYS A 221 6.95 14.13 -6.06
C LYS A 221 7.67 12.99 -6.76
N GLN A 222 7.52 12.91 -8.07
CA GLN A 222 8.40 12.06 -8.87
C GLN A 222 9.85 12.52 -8.70
N ARG A 223 10.74 11.57 -8.43
CA ARG A 223 12.17 11.81 -8.30
C ARG A 223 12.95 10.56 -8.66
N GLN A 224 13.97 10.72 -9.49
CA GLN A 224 14.91 9.65 -9.79
C GLN A 224 16.02 9.61 -8.74
N PHE A 225 16.39 8.42 -8.33
CA PHE A 225 17.44 8.18 -7.35
C PHE A 225 18.52 7.29 -7.96
N LYS A 226 19.77 7.51 -7.55
CA LYS A 226 20.87 6.59 -7.83
C LYS A 226 20.67 5.30 -7.01
N ASP A 227 21.22 4.18 -7.50
CA ASP A 227 21.08 2.88 -6.81
C ASP A 227 21.78 2.87 -5.45
N GLU A 228 22.85 3.61 -5.31
CA GLU A 228 23.61 3.76 -4.05
C GLU A 228 22.78 4.22 -2.86
N VAL A 229 21.69 4.99 -3.11
CA VAL A 229 20.75 5.46 -2.07
C VAL A 229 20.10 4.30 -1.33
N PHE A 230 19.89 3.18 -2.03
CA PHE A 230 19.24 1.99 -1.49
C PHE A 230 20.28 0.93 -1.12
N THR A 231 21.29 1.33 -0.34
CA THR A 231 22.30 0.41 0.20
C THR A 231 22.40 0.56 1.71
N LEU A 232 22.85 -0.49 2.40
CA LEU A 232 23.04 -0.46 3.85
C LEU A 232 24.07 0.61 4.26
N THR A 233 25.08 0.82 3.45
CA THR A 233 26.14 1.82 3.69
C THR A 233 25.63 3.26 3.52
N PHE A 234 24.58 3.49 2.73
CA PHE A 234 24.00 4.82 2.54
C PHE A 234 22.96 5.19 3.59
N MET A 235 22.41 4.22 4.34
CA MET A 235 21.35 4.48 5.34
C MET A 235 21.68 5.62 6.33
N PRO A 236 22.92 5.78 6.82
CA PRO A 236 23.29 6.90 7.68
C PRO A 236 23.22 8.27 6.99
N ASN A 237 23.30 8.31 5.67
CA ASN A 237 23.44 9.52 4.86
C ASN A 237 22.13 9.97 4.18
N LEU A 238 21.00 9.33 4.46
CA LEU A 238 19.71 9.64 3.81
C LEU A 238 19.24 11.08 4.04
N GLU A 239 19.66 11.73 5.14
CA GLU A 239 19.40 13.15 5.42
C GLU A 239 19.93 14.08 4.31
N SER A 240 21.03 13.72 3.64
CA SER A 240 21.64 14.53 2.56
C SER A 240 20.79 14.64 1.29
N LEU A 241 19.73 13.84 1.19
CA LEU A 241 18.84 13.82 0.02
C LEU A 241 17.66 14.80 0.12
N ARG A 242 17.48 15.47 1.25
CA ARG A 242 16.37 16.39 1.52
C ARG A 242 16.59 17.76 0.87
#